data_76ece9cc091f832cf90a32f7a14ca88a
#
_entry.id   76ece9cc091f832cf90a32f7a14ca88a
#
_cell.length_a   1.000
_cell.length_b   1.000
_cell.length_c   1.000
_cell.angle_alpha   90.00
_cell.angle_beta   90.00
_cell.angle_gamma   90.00
#
_symmetry.space_group_name_H-M   'P 1'
#
loop_
_entity.id
_entity.type
_entity.pdbx_description
1 polymer ?
#
loop_
_entity_poly.entity_id
_entity_poly.type
_entity_poly.pdbx_seq_one_letter_code
_entity_poly.pdbx_strand_id
1 'polypeptide(L)' 'MKTDVRGLSCPEPVLMVMDAMDEAPGEELVILSDAAHTRDNLVKLAQTEGRKVSVKENGKNYEIVIS' A
#
# COMPACT_ATOMS: atom_id res chain seq x y z
N MET A 1 6.92 -1.71 -8.73
CA MET A 1 5.52 -1.84 -9.18
C MET A 1 4.69 -0.74 -8.55
N LYS A 2 3.83 -0.11 -9.31
CA LYS A 2 3.03 1.00 -8.83
C LYS A 2 1.55 0.66 -8.91
N THR A 3 0.82 0.89 -7.83
CA THR A 3 -0.59 0.56 -7.72
C THR A 3 -1.37 1.77 -7.20
N ASP A 4 -2.48 2.09 -7.85
CA ASP A 4 -3.35 3.20 -7.46
C ASP A 4 -4.62 2.62 -6.85
N VAL A 5 -4.81 2.89 -5.55
CA VAL A 5 -6.00 2.41 -4.83
C VAL A 5 -6.90 3.56 -4.39
N ARG A 6 -6.73 4.73 -4.99
CA ARG A 6 -7.58 5.88 -4.68
C ARG A 6 -9.01 5.61 -5.10
N GLY A 7 -9.94 6.05 -4.28
CA GLY A 7 -11.37 5.87 -4.54
C GLY A 7 -11.91 4.48 -4.24
N LEU A 8 -11.07 3.55 -3.81
CA LEU A 8 -11.50 2.20 -3.47
C LEU A 8 -11.83 2.10 -1.98
N SER A 9 -12.82 1.27 -1.69
CA SER A 9 -13.21 0.99 -0.30
C SER A 9 -12.53 -0.26 0.23
N CYS A 10 -12.21 -0.25 1.52
CA CYS A 10 -11.71 -1.45 2.18
C CYS A 10 -12.75 -2.58 2.05
N PRO A 11 -12.37 -3.85 1.76
CA PRO A 11 -11.00 -4.36 1.80
C PRO A 11 -10.25 -4.40 0.45
N GLU A 12 -10.82 -3.80 -0.60
CA GLU A 12 -10.23 -3.88 -1.95
C GLU A 12 -8.77 -3.43 -2.02
N PRO A 13 -8.37 -2.28 -1.44
CA PRO A 13 -6.97 -1.86 -1.50
C PRO A 13 -6.02 -2.88 -0.88
N VAL A 14 -6.41 -3.46 0.24
CA VAL A 14 -5.59 -4.47 0.93
C VAL A 14 -5.42 -5.71 0.06
N LEU A 15 -6.51 -6.17 -0.56
CA LEU A 15 -6.46 -7.35 -1.42
C LEU A 15 -5.58 -7.10 -2.65
N MET A 16 -5.67 -5.93 -3.24
CA MET A 16 -4.84 -5.57 -4.39
C MET A 16 -3.35 -5.57 -4.04
N VAL A 17 -3.00 -5.03 -2.87
CA VAL A 17 -1.61 -4.99 -2.43
C VAL A 17 -1.11 -6.39 -2.09
N MET A 18 -1.93 -7.21 -1.47
CA MET A 18 -1.58 -8.62 -1.20
C MET A 18 -1.28 -9.38 -2.50
N ASP A 19 -2.13 -9.19 -3.51
CA ASP A 19 -1.90 -9.80 -4.82
C ASP A 19 -0.60 -9.31 -5.45
N ALA A 20 -0.32 -8.02 -5.36
CA ALA A 20 0.92 -7.46 -5.90
C ALA A 20 2.15 -8.01 -5.17
N MET A 21 2.07 -8.20 -3.87
CA MET A 21 3.15 -8.80 -3.10
C MET A 21 3.42 -10.25 -3.52
N ASP A 22 2.35 -11.00 -3.80
CA ASP A 22 2.47 -12.39 -4.24
C ASP A 22 3.03 -12.48 -5.66
N GLU A 23 2.65 -11.56 -6.54
CA GLU A 23 3.12 -11.57 -7.92
C GLU A 23 4.58 -11.13 -8.06
N ALA A 24 5.02 -10.23 -7.19
CA ALA A 24 6.36 -9.64 -7.27
C ALA A 24 7.05 -9.67 -5.90
N PRO A 25 7.34 -10.87 -5.36
CA PRO A 25 7.98 -10.97 -4.04
C PRO A 25 9.37 -10.35 -4.07
N GLY A 26 9.64 -9.53 -3.06
CA GLY A 26 10.92 -8.85 -2.93
C GLY A 26 11.06 -7.57 -3.73
N GLU A 27 10.10 -7.23 -4.58
CA GLU A 27 10.12 -5.98 -5.32
C GLU A 27 9.53 -4.83 -4.50
N GLU A 28 10.01 -3.63 -4.78
CA GLU A 28 9.46 -2.43 -4.18
C GLU A 28 8.07 -2.16 -4.75
N LEU A 29 7.12 -1.90 -3.86
CA LEU A 29 5.77 -1.54 -4.25
C LEU A 29 5.51 -0.09 -3.86
N VAL A 30 4.94 0.67 -4.78
CA VAL A 30 4.52 2.05 -4.53
C VAL A 30 3.00 2.10 -4.67
N ILE A 31 2.32 2.41 -3.58
CA ILE A 31 0.86 2.43 -3.54
C ILE A 31 0.38 3.85 -3.32
N LEU A 32 -0.56 4.29 -4.14
CA LEU A 32 -1.16 5.61 -4.02
C LEU A 32 -2.55 5.48 -3.40
N SER A 33 -2.78 6.16 -2.28
CA SER A 33 -4.04 6.11 -1.55
C SER A 33 -4.50 7.53 -1.22
N ASP A 34 -5.82 7.72 -1.10
CA ASP A 34 -6.40 8.99 -0.69
C ASP A 34 -7.12 8.90 0.67
N ALA A 35 -7.00 7.78 1.36
CA ALA A 35 -7.68 7.55 2.63
C ALA A 35 -6.69 7.15 3.72
N ALA A 36 -6.80 7.83 4.87
CA ALA A 36 -5.89 7.57 6.00
C ALA A 36 -6.06 6.16 6.55
N HIS A 37 -7.28 5.64 6.63
CA HIS A 37 -7.50 4.28 7.12
C HIS A 37 -6.91 3.22 6.19
N THR A 38 -6.95 3.46 4.89
CA THR A 38 -6.31 2.57 3.90
C THR A 38 -4.79 2.60 4.08
N ARG A 39 -4.22 3.80 4.23
CA ARG A 39 -2.79 3.96 4.52
C ARG A 39 -2.39 3.13 5.74
N ASP A 40 -3.14 3.26 6.84
CA ASP A 40 -2.82 2.57 8.09
C ASP A 40 -2.92 1.05 7.93
N ASN A 41 -3.93 0.57 7.20
CA ASN A 41 -4.09 -0.85 6.94
C ASN A 41 -2.95 -1.42 6.11
N LEU A 42 -2.49 -0.66 5.10
CA LEU A 42 -1.37 -1.10 4.26
C LEU A 42 -0.05 -1.10 5.01
N VAL A 43 0.15 -0.14 5.89
CA VAL A 43 1.34 -0.12 6.77
C VAL A 43 1.34 -1.36 7.66
N LYS A 44 0.20 -1.69 8.26
CA LYS A 44 0.07 -2.89 9.09
C LYS A 44 0.34 -4.16 8.30
N LEU A 45 -0.21 -4.23 7.10
CA LEU A 45 0.00 -5.39 6.22
C LEU A 45 1.48 -5.59 5.93
N ALA A 46 2.19 -4.53 5.56
CA ALA A 46 3.61 -4.60 5.25
C ALA A 46 4.42 -5.05 6.47
N GLN A 47 4.10 -4.52 7.63
CA GLN A 47 4.79 -4.90 8.88
C GLN A 47 4.54 -6.36 9.23
N THR A 48 3.32 -6.83 9.05
CA THR A 48 2.96 -8.22 9.30
C THR A 48 3.73 -9.16 8.38
N GLU A 49 3.98 -8.74 7.15
CA GLU A 49 4.75 -9.53 6.18
C GLU A 49 6.27 -9.36 6.35
N GLY A 50 6.71 -8.62 7.36
CA GLY A 50 8.13 -8.40 7.61
C GLY A 50 8.80 -7.47 6.60
N ARG A 51 8.02 -6.65 5.92
CA ARG A 51 8.51 -5.73 4.91
C ARG A 51 8.74 -4.34 5.49
N LYS A 52 9.67 -3.61 4.90
CA LYS A 52 9.89 -2.20 5.25
C LYS A 52 8.83 -1.35 4.56
N VAL A 53 8.32 -0.36 5.28
CA VAL A 53 7.28 0.51 4.75
C VAL A 53 7.57 1.95 5.12
N SER A 54 7.35 2.85 4.17
CA SER A 54 7.42 4.29 4.42
C SER A 54 6.20 4.96 3.80
N VAL A 55 5.78 6.06 4.40
CA VAL A 55 4.61 6.81 3.95
C VAL A 55 5.02 8.25 3.69
N LYS A 56 4.60 8.77 2.54
CA LYS A 56 4.84 10.15 2.16
C LYS A 56 3.50 10.81 1.88
N GLU A 57 3.26 11.94 2.48
CA GLU A 57 2.07 12.73 2.19
C GLU A 57 2.34 13.63 0.99
N ASN A 58 1.39 13.67 0.07
CA ASN A 58 1.49 14.49 -1.12
C ASN A 58 0.14 15.14 -1.38
N GLY A 59 -0.07 16.30 -0.76
CA GLY A 59 -1.37 16.97 -0.82
C GLY A 59 -2.42 16.17 -0.07
N LYS A 60 -3.47 15.74 -0.77
CA LYS A 60 -4.55 14.93 -0.20
C LYS A 60 -4.28 13.43 -0.31
N ASN A 61 -3.17 13.07 -0.93
CA ASN A 61 -2.85 11.68 -1.21
C ASN A 61 -1.71 11.19 -0.33
N TYR A 62 -1.61 9.88 -0.18
CA TYR A 62 -0.53 9.22 0.52
C TYR A 62 0.18 8.29 -0.45
N GLU A 63 1.49 8.33 -0.45
CA GLU A 63 2.31 7.41 -1.22
C GLU A 63 2.95 6.43 -0.23
N ILE A 64 2.58 5.17 -0.33
CA ILE A 64 3.07 4.13 0.57
C ILE A 64 4.07 3.29 -0.20
N VAL A 65 5.31 3.26 0.29
CA VAL A 65 6.39 2.50 -0.35
C VAL A 65 6.72 1.30 0.52
N ILE A 66 6.56 0.12 -0.04
CA ILE A 66 6.83 -1.15 0.63
C ILE A 66 8.01 -1.82 -0.07
N SER A 67 9.05 -2.09 0.67
CA SER A 67 10.26 -2.70 0.11
C SER A 67 10.74 -3.95 0.86
#